data_5adf4c4ec9a568f139f664d6e75ca503
#
_entry.id   5adf4c4ec9a568f139f664d6e75ca503
#
_cell.length_a   1.000
_cell.length_b   1.000
_cell.length_c   1.000
_cell.angle_alpha   90.00
_cell.angle_beta   90.00
_cell.angle_gamma   90.00
#
_symmetry.space_group_name_H-M   'P 1'
#
loop_
_entity.id
_entity.type
_entity.pdbx_description
1 polymer ?
#
loop_
_entity_poly.entity_id
_entity_poly.type
_entity_poly.pdbx_seq_one_letter_code
_entity_poly.pdbx_strand_id
1 'polypeptide(L)'
;SGGITGYVYSSKTRLPIENARVRISRKVRAGSGNGGNSVAGGGSGGGSHGAWSLETEENEIAVFSGGAGAWREEGTETERILYTDVFGKYSTKNLQDGTYEITVSATSYQTYKVAEVLVQNSEIRYVEDIYMVERHDDFNTGSVEGTITDAVTGDGITETAYIVRKGWNNQTGDAVTEGVFENADYTLSMENGNYTLEISKEGYVTNYKNITVAGDQIETANIVLVPGDGDGETAGELRIVLTWGEEPWDLDSHLACYSSDKPYHIWFGQTDFEGNSVGNLDVDDTSSYGPETITVRNVKADEKFSYFVHDYTNSYSEVANEMSLSGAKVQVYLEGKNIATYTIPTNQPGTLWHVFDFDGATKTIKSVNTLEYQNDPYTIGGIDQEMDDVDDTEEIEMYAGKVRNKKQPEQKVVVEETPLPETTAESVISESEVEEPGEAVSKSESEPDDENVAEDETVTP
;
A
#
# COMPACT_ATOMS: atom_id res chain seq x y z
N SER A 1 10.86 20.93 -11.07
CA SER A 1 9.58 20.96 -10.37
C SER A 1 8.94 19.58 -10.41
N GLY A 2 8.54 19.08 -9.25
CA GLY A 2 7.96 17.76 -9.08
C GLY A 2 6.45 17.72 -9.31
N GLY A 3 5.82 16.63 -8.86
CA GLY A 3 4.38 16.43 -8.94
C GLY A 3 3.87 15.48 -7.88
N ILE A 4 2.55 15.38 -7.78
CA ILE A 4 1.84 14.42 -6.92
C ILE A 4 0.78 13.73 -7.77
N THR A 5 0.65 12.43 -7.60
CA THR A 5 -0.40 11.63 -8.22
C THR A 5 -0.91 10.56 -7.25
N GLY A 6 -2.17 10.19 -7.39
CA GLY A 6 -2.81 9.16 -6.59
C GLY A 6 -4.20 8.82 -7.09
N TYR A 7 -4.88 7.94 -6.36
CA TYR A 7 -6.21 7.44 -6.68
C TYR A 7 -7.12 7.50 -5.46
N VAL A 8 -8.41 7.65 -5.71
CA VAL A 8 -9.45 7.72 -4.69
C VAL A 8 -10.55 6.71 -5.00
N TYR A 9 -10.80 5.82 -4.05
CA TYR A 9 -11.78 4.75 -4.13
C TYR A 9 -12.75 4.80 -2.95
N SER A 10 -13.90 4.16 -3.10
CA SER A 10 -14.80 3.87 -1.98
C SER A 10 -14.24 2.69 -1.15
N SER A 11 -14.16 2.83 0.16
CA SER A 11 -13.76 1.72 1.06
C SER A 11 -14.72 0.53 1.01
N LYS A 12 -16.00 0.79 0.74
CA LYS A 12 -17.08 -0.21 0.74
C LYS A 12 -17.18 -0.97 -0.58
N THR A 13 -17.18 -0.24 -1.70
CA THR A 13 -17.40 -0.84 -3.03
C THR A 13 -16.11 -1.13 -3.78
N ARG A 14 -14.98 -0.59 -3.34
CA ARG A 14 -13.68 -0.61 -4.01
C ARG A 14 -13.70 0.04 -5.41
N LEU A 15 -14.79 0.69 -5.78
CA LEU A 15 -14.89 1.40 -7.05
C LEU A 15 -14.28 2.80 -6.96
N PRO A 16 -13.75 3.32 -8.08
CA PRO A 16 -13.22 4.68 -8.13
C PRO A 16 -14.30 5.72 -7.82
N ILE A 17 -13.89 6.79 -7.14
CA ILE A 17 -14.74 7.96 -6.89
C ILE A 17 -14.37 9.04 -7.87
N GLU A 18 -15.25 9.29 -8.83
CA GLU A 18 -15.16 10.40 -9.78
C GLU A 18 -15.57 11.73 -9.13
N ASN A 19 -14.94 12.82 -9.54
CA ASN A 19 -15.20 14.18 -9.05
C ASN A 19 -14.98 14.37 -7.53
N ALA A 20 -14.18 13.54 -6.88
CA ALA A 20 -13.68 13.84 -5.55
C ALA A 20 -12.77 15.07 -5.64
N ARG A 21 -13.00 16.03 -4.75
CA ARG A 21 -12.19 17.26 -4.67
C ARG A 21 -10.91 16.98 -3.89
N VAL A 22 -9.78 17.17 -4.54
CA VAL A 22 -8.43 16.97 -3.96
C VAL A 22 -7.76 18.33 -3.86
N ARG A 23 -7.52 18.77 -2.63
CA ARG A 23 -6.80 20.00 -2.33
C ARG A 23 -5.38 19.64 -1.89
N ILE A 24 -4.39 20.17 -2.59
CA ILE A 24 -2.95 19.97 -2.30
C ILE A 24 -2.40 21.33 -1.87
N SER A 25 -1.97 21.43 -0.63
CA SER A 25 -1.50 22.68 -0.03
C SER A 25 -0.06 22.52 0.44
N ARG A 26 0.82 23.44 0.07
CA ARG A 26 2.21 23.48 0.54
C ARG A 26 2.26 23.91 2.00
N LYS A 27 2.97 23.16 2.85
CA LYS A 27 3.28 23.57 4.21
C LYS A 27 4.41 24.57 4.18
N VAL A 28 4.14 25.79 4.59
CA VAL A 28 5.16 26.84 4.77
C VAL A 28 5.55 26.83 6.24
N ARG A 29 6.84 26.65 6.52
CA ARG A 29 7.37 26.82 7.87
C ARG A 29 7.16 28.29 8.24
N ALA A 30 6.45 28.57 9.34
CA ALA A 30 6.37 29.92 9.87
C ALA A 30 7.81 30.45 10.04
N GLY A 31 8.24 31.37 9.18
CA GLY A 31 9.59 31.86 9.14
C GLY A 31 9.94 32.48 10.51
N SER A 32 11.11 32.17 11.01
CA SER A 32 11.77 33.02 12.00
C SER A 32 12.00 34.37 11.29
N GLY A 33 11.05 35.28 11.43
CA GLY A 33 11.16 36.62 10.92
C GLY A 33 12.45 37.22 11.46
N ASN A 34 13.36 37.58 10.56
CA ASN A 34 14.54 38.34 10.89
C ASN A 34 14.08 39.71 11.39
N GLY A 35 14.06 39.82 12.72
CA GLY A 35 13.53 40.98 13.41
C GLY A 35 14.34 42.23 13.11
N GLY A 36 13.69 43.14 12.44
CA GLY A 36 14.02 44.54 12.55
C GLY A 36 13.58 45.07 13.93
N ASN A 37 14.53 45.57 14.66
CA ASN A 37 14.55 46.28 15.92
C ASN A 37 13.24 46.98 16.35
N SER A 38 12.66 46.57 17.50
CA SER A 38 12.04 47.50 18.45
C SER A 38 11.93 46.91 19.87
N VAL A 39 12.41 47.65 20.77
CA VAL A 39 12.55 47.71 22.20
C VAL A 39 11.47 47.07 23.07
N ALA A 40 11.97 46.27 24.03
CA ALA A 40 11.59 46.07 25.43
C ALA A 40 10.12 45.89 25.87
N GLY A 41 9.86 44.75 26.48
CA GLY A 41 8.76 44.50 27.42
C GLY A 41 8.77 43.05 27.87
N GLY A 42 9.16 42.78 29.09
CA GLY A 42 9.35 41.47 29.64
C GLY A 42 8.05 40.67 29.88
N GLY A 43 8.16 39.35 29.85
CA GLY A 43 7.10 38.40 30.23
C GLY A 43 7.54 36.99 29.99
N SER A 44 7.65 36.25 31.07
CA SER A 44 8.11 34.88 31.24
C SER A 44 7.26 33.83 30.54
N GLY A 45 7.92 32.78 30.00
CA GLY A 45 7.54 31.41 30.14
C GLY A 45 6.63 30.79 29.08
N GLY A 46 7.05 29.71 28.50
CA GLY A 46 6.19 28.74 27.86
C GLY A 46 6.74 28.21 26.51
N GLY A 47 7.03 26.93 26.46
CA GLY A 47 7.59 26.23 25.32
C GLY A 47 6.78 26.42 24.04
N SER A 48 7.46 26.79 22.98
CA SER A 48 6.88 26.96 21.66
C SER A 48 6.89 25.63 20.90
N HIS A 49 5.76 24.99 20.88
CA HIS A 49 5.43 24.07 19.77
C HIS A 49 5.32 24.92 18.50
N GLY A 50 6.13 24.61 17.49
CA GLY A 50 6.09 25.32 16.22
C GLY A 50 4.73 25.17 15.55
N ALA A 51 3.94 26.23 15.57
CA ALA A 51 2.69 26.27 14.85
C ALA A 51 2.99 26.38 13.35
N TRP A 52 2.43 25.47 12.58
CA TRP A 52 2.41 25.53 11.11
C TRP A 52 1.22 26.41 10.70
N SER A 53 1.45 27.43 9.91
CA SER A 53 0.39 28.26 9.32
C SER A 53 0.28 27.97 7.82
N LEU A 54 -0.95 27.86 7.34
CA LEU A 54 -1.28 27.87 5.92
C LEU A 54 -1.32 29.33 5.46
N GLU A 55 -0.41 29.73 4.57
CA GLU A 55 -0.56 31.01 3.87
C GLU A 55 -1.52 30.79 2.69
N THR A 56 -2.68 31.44 2.78
CA THR A 56 -3.61 31.61 1.66
C THR A 56 -3.37 32.99 1.08
N GLU A 57 -2.66 33.08 -0.03
CA GLU A 57 -2.72 34.32 -0.85
C GLU A 57 -3.94 34.20 -1.78
N GLU A 58 -4.90 35.12 -1.58
CA GLU A 58 -6.00 35.32 -2.52
C GLU A 58 -5.44 36.01 -3.76
N ASN A 59 -5.14 35.27 -4.83
CA ASN A 59 -5.11 35.86 -6.18
C ASN A 59 -5.12 34.83 -7.30
N GLU A 60 -6.06 35.07 -8.21
CA GLU A 60 -6.23 34.61 -9.58
C GLU A 60 -6.40 33.10 -9.82
N ILE A 61 -7.66 32.75 -10.06
CA ILE A 61 -8.12 31.45 -10.56
C ILE A 61 -7.77 31.33 -12.05
N ALA A 62 -6.80 30.48 -12.36
CA ALA A 62 -6.60 30.04 -13.74
C ALA A 62 -7.49 28.83 -14.01
N VAL A 63 -8.58 29.02 -14.76
CA VAL A 63 -9.48 27.93 -15.17
C VAL A 63 -8.98 27.37 -16.49
N PHE A 64 -8.47 26.14 -16.49
CA PHE A 64 -8.24 25.36 -17.70
C PHE A 64 -9.40 24.41 -17.94
N SER A 65 -10.21 24.69 -18.97
CA SER A 65 -11.28 23.80 -19.40
C SER A 65 -10.72 22.70 -20.31
N GLY A 66 -10.61 21.50 -19.78
CA GLY A 66 -10.40 20.28 -20.58
C GLY A 66 -11.72 19.60 -20.90
N GLY A 67 -11.80 18.86 -22.04
CA GLY A 67 -12.99 18.15 -22.48
C GLY A 67 -13.47 17.08 -21.49
N ALA A 68 -14.64 16.50 -21.75
CA ALA A 68 -15.29 15.51 -20.88
C ALA A 68 -14.33 14.35 -20.52
N GLY A 69 -14.03 14.20 -19.23
CA GLY A 69 -13.08 13.23 -18.70
C GLY A 69 -11.71 13.80 -18.30
N ALA A 70 -11.48 15.11 -18.49
CA ALA A 70 -10.24 15.75 -18.05
C ALA A 70 -10.39 16.27 -16.62
N TRP A 71 -9.42 15.93 -15.78
CA TRP A 71 -9.25 16.53 -14.46
C TRP A 71 -9.11 18.06 -14.57
N ARG A 72 -9.73 18.80 -13.65
CA ARG A 72 -9.58 20.24 -13.55
C ARG A 72 -8.58 20.57 -12.45
N GLU A 73 -7.66 21.48 -12.73
CA GLU A 73 -6.72 22.02 -11.77
C GLU A 73 -7.02 23.52 -11.56
N GLU A 74 -7.20 23.91 -10.31
CA GLU A 74 -7.43 25.29 -9.88
C GLU A 74 -6.47 25.61 -8.72
N GLY A 75 -5.85 26.78 -8.69
CA GLY A 75 -5.04 27.18 -7.53
C GLY A 75 -3.81 28.03 -7.84
N THR A 76 -3.10 28.38 -6.79
CA THR A 76 -1.86 29.16 -6.80
C THR A 76 -0.63 28.24 -6.73
N GLU A 77 0.58 28.79 -6.77
CA GLU A 77 1.82 28.00 -6.57
C GLU A 77 1.89 27.26 -5.22
N THR A 78 1.16 27.76 -4.22
CA THR A 78 1.12 27.19 -2.86
C THR A 78 -0.05 26.21 -2.67
N GLU A 79 -1.05 26.28 -3.53
CA GLU A 79 -2.24 25.45 -3.45
C GLU A 79 -2.69 24.99 -4.84
N ARG A 80 -3.15 23.73 -4.94
CA ARG A 80 -3.79 23.15 -6.13
C ARG A 80 -5.09 22.50 -5.72
N ILE A 81 -6.14 22.72 -6.51
CA ILE A 81 -7.43 22.05 -6.37
C ILE A 81 -7.66 21.20 -7.61
N LEU A 82 -7.78 19.90 -7.42
CA LEU A 82 -7.98 18.91 -8.46
C LEU A 82 -9.30 18.20 -8.23
N TYR A 83 -9.82 17.58 -9.29
CA TYR A 83 -10.95 16.67 -9.22
C TYR A 83 -10.55 15.34 -9.85
N THR A 84 -10.91 14.25 -9.20
CA THR A 84 -10.61 12.92 -9.71
C THR A 84 -11.39 12.63 -10.99
N ASP A 85 -10.75 11.92 -11.91
CA ASP A 85 -11.36 11.44 -13.16
C ASP A 85 -12.24 10.19 -12.92
N VAL A 86 -12.76 9.60 -14.00
CA VAL A 86 -13.61 8.40 -13.98
C VAL A 86 -12.92 7.16 -13.37
N PHE A 87 -11.58 7.17 -13.33
CA PHE A 87 -10.77 6.13 -12.72
C PHE A 87 -10.40 6.44 -11.26
N GLY A 88 -10.92 7.55 -10.71
CA GLY A 88 -10.55 8.03 -9.38
C GLY A 88 -9.18 8.69 -9.31
N LYS A 89 -8.52 8.93 -10.44
CA LYS A 89 -7.16 9.48 -10.51
C LYS A 89 -7.14 10.99 -10.34
N TYR A 90 -6.18 11.48 -9.57
CA TYR A 90 -5.76 12.88 -9.55
C TYR A 90 -4.26 12.97 -9.82
N SER A 91 -3.83 14.03 -10.49
CA SER A 91 -2.42 14.24 -10.80
C SER A 91 -2.14 15.72 -11.01
N THR A 92 -1.05 16.21 -10.42
CA THR A 92 -0.54 17.55 -10.69
C THR A 92 0.95 17.50 -10.96
N LYS A 93 1.44 18.51 -11.68
CA LYS A 93 2.85 18.68 -12.03
C LYS A 93 3.27 20.10 -11.66
N ASN A 94 4.55 20.38 -11.83
CA ASN A 94 5.12 21.71 -11.60
C ASN A 94 4.97 22.23 -10.16
N LEU A 95 4.99 21.31 -9.20
CA LEU A 95 5.11 21.65 -7.79
C LEU A 95 6.56 22.01 -7.44
N GLN A 96 6.76 23.02 -6.62
CA GLN A 96 8.05 23.33 -6.02
C GLN A 96 8.44 22.26 -4.99
N ASP A 97 9.72 22.08 -4.78
CA ASP A 97 10.20 21.21 -3.71
C ASP A 97 9.68 21.69 -2.35
N GLY A 98 9.19 20.78 -1.55
CA GLY A 98 8.61 21.09 -0.25
C GLY A 98 7.69 19.99 0.26
N THR A 99 7.13 20.21 1.42
CA THR A 99 6.17 19.30 2.08
C THR A 99 4.75 19.81 1.84
N TYR A 100 3.87 18.92 1.47
CA TYR A 100 2.47 19.19 1.15
C TYR A 100 1.53 18.44 2.06
N GLU A 101 0.33 18.97 2.22
CA GLU A 101 -0.83 18.30 2.80
C GLU A 101 -1.88 18.10 1.71
N ILE A 102 -2.48 16.93 1.67
CA ILE A 102 -3.58 16.61 0.76
C ILE A 102 -4.86 16.48 1.57
N THR A 103 -5.93 17.16 1.14
CA THR A 103 -7.27 17.00 1.68
C THR A 103 -8.20 16.51 0.58
N VAL A 104 -8.85 15.37 0.79
CA VAL A 104 -9.80 14.79 -0.17
C VAL A 104 -11.20 14.84 0.42
N SER A 105 -12.15 15.36 -0.36
CA SER A 105 -13.55 15.42 0.00
C SER A 105 -14.44 14.98 -1.18
N ALA A 106 -15.48 14.22 -0.87
CA ALA A 106 -16.51 13.81 -1.81
C ALA A 106 -17.88 13.78 -1.12
N THR A 107 -18.94 13.92 -1.93
CA THR A 107 -20.31 13.87 -1.39
C THR A 107 -20.56 12.52 -0.73
N SER A 108 -21.15 12.54 0.45
CA SER A 108 -21.48 11.37 1.29
C SER A 108 -20.28 10.66 1.95
N TYR A 109 -19.06 11.12 1.73
CA TYR A 109 -17.85 10.54 2.32
C TYR A 109 -17.27 11.43 3.43
N GLN A 110 -16.56 10.82 4.36
CA GLN A 110 -15.75 11.54 5.34
C GLN A 110 -14.60 12.25 4.62
N THR A 111 -14.17 13.40 5.14
CA THR A 111 -13.01 14.11 4.60
C THR A 111 -11.73 13.41 5.03
N TYR A 112 -10.84 13.19 4.07
CA TYR A 112 -9.54 12.57 4.27
C TYR A 112 -8.42 13.60 4.27
N LYS A 113 -7.42 13.37 5.12
CA LYS A 113 -6.20 14.17 5.16
C LYS A 113 -4.98 13.27 5.08
N VAL A 114 -4.03 13.66 4.22
CA VAL A 114 -2.70 13.05 4.12
C VAL A 114 -1.68 14.13 4.38
N ALA A 115 -0.99 14.04 5.50
CA ALA A 115 0.04 14.98 5.90
C ALA A 115 1.42 14.59 5.33
N GLU A 116 2.41 15.48 5.43
CA GLU A 116 3.82 15.20 5.18
C GLU A 116 4.14 14.53 3.83
N VAL A 117 3.47 14.96 2.74
CA VAL A 117 3.78 14.51 1.38
C VAL A 117 4.97 15.29 0.86
N LEU A 118 6.14 14.67 0.83
CA LEU A 118 7.38 15.32 0.40
C LEU A 118 7.53 15.28 -1.12
N VAL A 119 7.68 16.43 -1.76
CA VAL A 119 8.04 16.59 -3.17
C VAL A 119 9.46 17.16 -3.23
N GLN A 120 10.36 16.49 -3.93
CA GLN A 120 11.76 16.92 -4.09
C GLN A 120 12.36 16.40 -5.40
N ASN A 121 13.47 16.97 -5.82
CA ASN A 121 14.26 16.53 -6.96
C ASN A 121 13.49 16.45 -8.29
N SER A 122 12.44 17.22 -8.45
CA SER A 122 11.58 17.20 -9.65
C SER A 122 10.88 15.88 -9.92
N GLU A 123 10.70 15.05 -8.91
CA GLU A 123 10.08 13.72 -9.01
C GLU A 123 8.56 13.78 -8.90
N ILE A 124 7.89 12.77 -9.46
CA ILE A 124 6.46 12.53 -9.23
C ILE A 124 6.33 11.69 -7.96
N ARG A 125 5.65 12.25 -6.96
CA ARG A 125 5.32 11.52 -5.74
C ARG A 125 4.03 10.74 -5.93
N TYR A 126 4.11 9.43 -5.80
CA TYR A 126 2.94 8.55 -5.76
C TYR A 126 2.45 8.47 -4.32
N VAL A 127 1.16 8.75 -4.14
CA VAL A 127 0.48 8.65 -2.84
C VAL A 127 -0.22 7.31 -2.77
N GLU A 128 -0.23 6.69 -1.60
CA GLU A 128 -1.01 5.48 -1.35
C GLU A 128 -2.48 5.68 -1.77
N ASP A 129 -3.11 4.65 -2.31
CA ASP A 129 -4.51 4.70 -2.72
C ASP A 129 -5.42 5.05 -1.54
N ILE A 130 -6.23 6.07 -1.72
CA ILE A 130 -7.14 6.57 -0.68
C ILE A 130 -8.48 5.85 -0.80
N TYR A 131 -8.88 5.16 0.27
CA TYR A 131 -10.19 4.52 0.39
C TYR A 131 -11.07 5.35 1.32
N MET A 132 -12.01 6.10 0.73
CA MET A 132 -12.90 6.99 1.49
C MET A 132 -14.02 6.22 2.17
N VAL A 133 -14.26 6.53 3.44
CA VAL A 133 -15.33 5.94 4.25
C VAL A 133 -16.59 6.78 4.15
N GLU A 134 -17.74 6.16 3.99
CA GLU A 134 -19.05 6.83 3.94
C GLU A 134 -19.38 7.50 5.30
N ARG A 135 -20.06 8.66 5.26
CA ARG A 135 -20.46 9.38 6.49
C ARG A 135 -21.59 8.69 7.24
N HIS A 136 -22.44 8.01 6.51
CA HIS A 136 -23.63 7.33 7.03
C HIS A 136 -23.50 5.84 6.70
N ASP A 137 -22.58 5.18 7.39
CA ASP A 137 -22.53 3.73 7.39
C ASP A 137 -23.44 3.20 8.49
N ASP A 138 -24.09 2.07 8.28
CA ASP A 138 -24.90 1.38 9.29
C ASP A 138 -24.01 0.94 10.47
N PHE A 139 -22.71 0.79 10.24
CA PHE A 139 -21.71 0.48 11.24
C PHE A 139 -20.74 1.66 11.43
N ASN A 140 -20.56 2.08 12.67
CA ASN A 140 -19.70 3.23 13.01
C ASN A 140 -18.28 2.82 13.41
N THR A 141 -18.02 1.53 13.56
CA THR A 141 -16.74 0.97 14.01
C THR A 141 -16.32 -0.17 13.11
N GLY A 142 -15.04 -0.27 12.90
CA GLY A 142 -14.38 -1.40 12.24
C GLY A 142 -13.18 -1.86 13.06
N SER A 143 -12.46 -2.84 12.54
CA SER A 143 -11.30 -3.42 13.20
C SER A 143 -10.07 -3.34 12.30
N VAL A 144 -8.92 -3.19 12.92
CA VAL A 144 -7.60 -3.32 12.31
C VAL A 144 -6.88 -4.46 13.01
N GLU A 145 -6.33 -5.38 12.26
CA GLU A 145 -5.52 -6.47 12.81
C GLU A 145 -4.23 -6.62 12.01
N GLY A 146 -3.22 -7.20 12.61
CA GLY A 146 -1.95 -7.44 11.95
C GLY A 146 -0.94 -8.07 12.87
N THR A 147 0.24 -8.33 12.31
CA THR A 147 1.41 -8.85 13.02
C THR A 147 2.55 -7.84 12.97
N ILE A 148 3.27 -7.70 14.07
CA ILE A 148 4.46 -6.86 14.17
C ILE A 148 5.67 -7.78 14.12
N THR A 149 6.54 -7.58 13.12
CA THR A 149 7.68 -8.46 12.86
C THR A 149 9.00 -7.70 12.80
N ASP A 150 10.08 -8.40 13.10
CA ASP A 150 11.46 -7.93 12.93
C ASP A 150 11.88 -8.03 11.47
N ALA A 151 12.42 -6.94 10.92
CA ALA A 151 12.82 -6.87 9.51
C ALA A 151 13.96 -7.81 9.13
N VAL A 152 14.78 -8.25 10.10
CA VAL A 152 15.99 -9.04 9.86
C VAL A 152 15.76 -10.51 10.13
N THR A 153 14.97 -10.84 11.17
CA THR A 153 14.73 -12.23 11.55
C THR A 153 13.40 -12.77 11.07
N GLY A 154 12.44 -11.89 10.74
CA GLY A 154 11.06 -12.28 10.44
C GLY A 154 10.24 -12.69 11.66
N ASP A 155 10.84 -12.69 12.86
CA ASP A 155 10.17 -13.09 14.09
C ASP A 155 9.15 -12.05 14.55
N GLY A 156 8.11 -12.51 15.24
CA GLY A 156 7.12 -11.63 15.87
C GLY A 156 7.70 -10.83 17.04
N ILE A 157 7.38 -9.54 17.11
CA ILE A 157 7.82 -8.63 18.18
C ILE A 157 6.68 -8.39 19.16
N THR A 158 6.90 -8.67 20.42
CA THR A 158 5.96 -8.47 21.53
C THR A 158 6.24 -7.17 22.30
N GLU A 159 5.32 -6.75 23.16
CA GLU A 159 5.48 -5.58 24.05
C GLU A 159 5.88 -4.30 23.29
N THR A 160 5.12 -3.96 22.22
CA THR A 160 5.34 -2.77 21.42
C THR A 160 4.37 -1.65 21.80
N ALA A 161 4.88 -0.43 21.96
CA ALA A 161 4.04 0.73 22.19
C ALA A 161 3.37 1.17 20.88
N TYR A 162 2.11 1.60 20.96
CA TYR A 162 1.39 2.15 19.82
C TYR A 162 0.73 3.49 20.13
N ILE A 163 0.64 4.34 19.09
CA ILE A 163 -0.12 5.58 19.11
C ILE A 163 -0.90 5.68 17.80
N VAL A 164 -2.20 6.00 17.89
CA VAL A 164 -3.06 6.22 16.72
C VAL A 164 -3.43 7.70 16.62
N ARG A 165 -3.27 8.28 15.43
CA ARG A 165 -3.62 9.68 15.14
C ARG A 165 -4.55 9.77 13.93
N LYS A 166 -5.43 10.78 13.90
CA LYS A 166 -6.31 11.00 12.75
C LYS A 166 -5.51 11.47 11.52
N GLY A 167 -5.93 10.98 10.35
CA GLY A 167 -5.26 11.28 9.08
C GLY A 167 -4.10 10.37 8.78
N TRP A 168 -3.65 10.41 7.53
CA TRP A 168 -2.48 9.66 7.08
C TRP A 168 -1.19 10.49 7.21
N ASN A 169 -0.06 9.81 7.35
CA ASN A 169 1.26 10.40 7.57
C ASN A 169 1.30 11.40 8.76
N ASN A 170 0.40 11.26 9.71
CA ASN A 170 0.30 12.15 10.85
C ASN A 170 1.17 11.65 12.01
N GLN A 171 2.40 12.16 12.10
CA GLN A 171 3.41 11.72 13.07
C GLN A 171 3.46 12.56 14.35
N THR A 172 2.78 13.72 14.39
CA THR A 172 2.93 14.71 15.47
C THR A 172 1.62 15.23 16.04
N GLY A 173 0.47 14.80 15.49
CA GLY A 173 -0.84 15.20 15.96
C GLY A 173 -1.23 14.57 17.29
N ASP A 174 -2.36 15.03 17.86
CA ASP A 174 -2.92 14.47 19.08
C ASP A 174 -3.30 12.99 18.89
N ALA A 175 -3.03 12.18 19.91
CA ALA A 175 -3.41 10.78 19.93
C ALA A 175 -4.93 10.62 20.05
N VAL A 176 -5.50 9.73 19.24
CA VAL A 176 -6.89 9.24 19.39
C VAL A 176 -6.93 8.13 20.44
N THR A 177 -5.95 7.24 20.38
CA THR A 177 -5.73 6.18 21.35
C THR A 177 -4.26 5.81 21.36
N GLU A 178 -3.78 5.27 22.50
CA GLU A 178 -2.42 4.81 22.68
C GLU A 178 -2.38 3.67 23.69
N GLY A 179 -1.34 2.86 23.66
CA GLY A 179 -1.18 1.72 24.56
C GLY A 179 0.01 0.84 24.22
N VAL A 180 -0.06 -0.40 24.64
CA VAL A 180 0.96 -1.44 24.39
C VAL A 180 0.28 -2.68 23.84
N PHE A 181 0.82 -3.23 22.77
CA PHE A 181 0.48 -4.56 22.27
C PHE A 181 1.37 -5.58 22.96
N GLU A 182 0.76 -6.44 23.76
CA GLU A 182 1.49 -7.46 24.54
C GLU A 182 2.03 -8.59 23.64
N ASN A 183 1.35 -8.87 22.53
CA ASN A 183 1.71 -9.92 21.57
C ASN A 183 2.14 -9.30 20.23
N ALA A 184 2.79 -10.11 19.39
CA ALA A 184 3.12 -9.73 18.03
C ALA A 184 1.86 -9.54 17.18
N ASP A 185 0.88 -10.43 17.32
CA ASP A 185 -0.44 -10.29 16.71
C ASP A 185 -1.29 -9.32 17.53
N TYR A 186 -1.91 -8.36 16.85
CA TYR A 186 -2.71 -7.33 17.48
C TYR A 186 -4.06 -7.11 16.79
N THR A 187 -5.01 -6.59 17.54
CA THR A 187 -6.30 -6.13 17.03
C THR A 187 -6.67 -4.82 17.69
N LEU A 188 -7.14 -3.86 16.90
CA LEU A 188 -7.71 -2.58 17.34
C LEU A 188 -9.12 -2.44 16.79
N SER A 189 -10.09 -2.12 17.65
CA SER A 189 -11.42 -1.71 17.23
C SER A 189 -11.54 -0.19 17.35
N MET A 190 -11.96 0.48 16.27
CA MET A 190 -11.92 1.94 16.15
C MET A 190 -13.15 2.47 15.41
N GLU A 191 -13.42 3.75 15.62
CA GLU A 191 -14.40 4.47 14.80
C GLU A 191 -13.96 4.56 13.34
N ASN A 192 -14.94 4.64 12.44
CA ASN A 192 -14.70 4.81 11.02
C ASN A 192 -13.86 6.05 10.72
N GLY A 193 -12.86 5.91 9.87
CA GLY A 193 -11.97 6.99 9.47
C GLY A 193 -10.65 6.52 8.92
N ASN A 194 -9.78 7.46 8.62
CA ASN A 194 -8.38 7.17 8.27
C ASN A 194 -7.44 7.66 9.37
N TYR A 195 -6.42 6.88 9.65
CA TYR A 195 -5.52 7.09 10.77
C TYR A 195 -4.09 6.75 10.41
N THR A 196 -3.16 7.26 11.21
CA THR A 196 -1.77 6.81 11.25
C THR A 196 -1.56 6.01 12.53
N LEU A 197 -1.13 4.77 12.38
CA LEU A 197 -0.70 3.91 13.46
C LEU A 197 0.83 3.99 13.57
N GLU A 198 1.31 4.48 14.70
CA GLU A 198 2.72 4.51 15.08
C GLU A 198 3.02 3.32 15.96
N ILE A 199 4.08 2.58 15.67
CA ILE A 199 4.59 1.47 16.48
C ILE A 199 6.04 1.77 16.86
N SER A 200 6.35 1.61 18.13
CA SER A 200 7.69 1.82 18.66
C SER A 200 8.09 0.76 19.69
N LYS A 201 9.37 0.45 19.71
CA LYS A 201 10.01 -0.42 20.70
C LYS A 201 11.46 0.01 20.87
N GLU A 202 11.99 -0.11 22.08
CA GLU A 202 13.42 0.12 22.35
C GLU A 202 14.30 -0.80 21.48
N GLY A 203 15.35 -0.25 20.86
CA GLY A 203 16.23 -0.96 19.96
C GLY A 203 15.75 -1.00 18.49
N TYR A 204 14.59 -0.43 18.19
CA TYR A 204 14.02 -0.39 16.85
C TYR A 204 13.75 1.04 16.38
N VAL A 205 13.78 1.25 15.06
CA VAL A 205 13.31 2.48 14.44
C VAL A 205 11.79 2.50 14.51
N THR A 206 11.22 3.59 15.04
CA THR A 206 9.76 3.81 15.05
C THR A 206 9.21 3.75 13.63
N ASN A 207 8.16 2.98 13.40
CA ASN A 207 7.50 2.85 12.11
C ASN A 207 6.04 3.33 12.16
N TYR A 208 5.53 3.72 11.00
CA TYR A 208 4.21 4.30 10.83
C TYR A 208 3.47 3.56 9.72
N LYS A 209 2.21 3.24 9.96
CA LYS A 209 1.31 2.60 8.99
C LYS A 209 0.07 3.44 8.81
N ASN A 210 -0.26 3.80 7.57
CA ASN A 210 -1.55 4.40 7.23
C ASN A 210 -2.62 3.32 7.20
N ILE A 211 -3.73 3.56 7.87
CA ILE A 211 -4.87 2.63 7.97
C ILE A 211 -6.19 3.33 7.67
N THR A 212 -7.13 2.58 7.11
CA THR A 212 -8.51 3.00 6.85
C THR A 212 -9.45 2.09 7.61
N VAL A 213 -10.18 2.62 8.58
CA VAL A 213 -11.18 1.88 9.35
C VAL A 213 -12.55 2.14 8.75
N ALA A 214 -13.19 1.10 8.25
CA ALA A 214 -14.55 1.16 7.70
C ALA A 214 -15.46 0.20 8.46
N GLY A 215 -16.73 0.57 8.61
CA GLY A 215 -17.68 -0.15 9.44
C GLY A 215 -17.84 -1.61 9.07
N ASP A 216 -17.82 -2.46 10.07
CA ASP A 216 -17.95 -3.92 9.96
C ASP A 216 -16.94 -4.60 9.01
N GLN A 217 -15.80 -3.97 8.84
CA GLN A 217 -14.68 -4.52 8.05
C GLN A 217 -13.46 -4.71 8.94
N ILE A 218 -12.62 -5.66 8.55
CA ILE A 218 -11.30 -5.88 9.15
C ILE A 218 -10.26 -5.45 8.14
N GLU A 219 -9.41 -4.50 8.53
CA GLU A 219 -8.25 -4.11 7.75
C GLU A 219 -7.02 -4.85 8.26
N THR A 220 -6.28 -5.49 7.35
CA THR A 220 -4.99 -6.10 7.69
C THR A 220 -3.88 -5.05 7.59
N ALA A 221 -3.19 -4.82 8.70
CA ALA A 221 -2.10 -3.85 8.80
C ALA A 221 -0.88 -4.47 9.47
N ASN A 222 -0.14 -5.29 8.71
CA ASN A 222 1.12 -5.85 9.17
C ASN A 222 2.19 -4.74 9.24
N ILE A 223 3.02 -4.77 10.28
CA ILE A 223 4.04 -3.76 10.54
C ILE A 223 5.39 -4.44 10.74
N VAL A 224 6.40 -3.89 10.09
CA VAL A 224 7.77 -4.36 10.20
C VAL A 224 8.59 -3.32 10.94
N LEU A 225 9.28 -3.72 12.01
CA LEU A 225 10.21 -2.87 12.73
C LEU A 225 11.65 -3.20 12.33
N VAL A 226 12.41 -2.16 12.06
CA VAL A 226 13.82 -2.27 11.67
C VAL A 226 14.69 -2.02 12.89
N PRO A 227 15.64 -2.92 13.23
CA PRO A 227 16.61 -2.67 14.27
C PRO A 227 17.32 -1.33 14.08
N GLY A 228 17.31 -0.50 15.10
CA GLY A 228 17.92 0.84 15.10
C GLY A 228 19.38 0.81 15.53
N ASP A 229 20.05 1.97 15.41
CA ASP A 229 21.44 2.17 15.82
C ASP A 229 21.55 2.41 17.34
N GLY A 230 21.20 1.40 18.12
CA GLY A 230 21.33 1.47 19.58
C GLY A 230 22.78 1.55 20.09
N ASP A 231 23.72 0.89 19.37
CA ASP A 231 25.10 0.67 19.81
C ASP A 231 26.16 0.99 18.74
N GLY A 232 25.81 1.67 17.64
CA GLY A 232 26.74 2.00 16.53
C GLY A 232 27.08 0.79 15.63
N GLU A 233 26.36 -0.30 15.73
CA GLU A 233 26.59 -1.50 14.92
C GLU A 233 26.16 -1.32 13.46
N THR A 234 25.34 -0.30 13.16
CA THR A 234 24.82 -0.03 11.82
C THR A 234 25.70 0.90 10.99
N ALA A 235 26.89 1.24 11.46
CA ALA A 235 27.81 2.12 10.71
C ALA A 235 28.17 1.52 9.33
N GLY A 236 27.88 2.27 8.25
CA GLY A 236 28.09 1.84 6.87
C GLY A 236 27.11 0.76 6.41
N GLU A 237 25.97 0.58 7.10
CA GLU A 237 24.93 -0.36 6.73
C GLU A 237 23.85 0.32 5.88
N LEU A 238 23.51 -0.33 4.77
CA LEU A 238 22.33 -0.03 3.94
C LEU A 238 21.35 -1.19 4.11
N ARG A 239 20.13 -0.89 4.56
CA ARG A 239 19.06 -1.88 4.71
C ARG A 239 17.84 -1.45 3.92
N ILE A 240 17.24 -2.39 3.19
CA ILE A 240 16.11 -2.16 2.31
C ILE A 240 15.01 -3.14 2.69
N VAL A 241 13.83 -2.62 2.99
CA VAL A 241 12.67 -3.41 3.44
C VAL A 241 11.52 -3.20 2.47
N LEU A 242 11.09 -4.29 1.84
CA LEU A 242 9.91 -4.37 0.98
C LEU A 242 8.73 -4.93 1.77
N THR A 243 7.58 -4.30 1.65
CA THR A 243 6.27 -4.80 2.13
C THR A 243 5.22 -4.56 1.06
N TRP A 244 4.18 -5.39 1.01
CA TRP A 244 3.06 -5.26 0.05
C TRP A 244 1.75 -5.72 0.67
N GLY A 245 0.69 -5.87 -0.12
CA GLY A 245 -0.61 -6.36 0.32
C GLY A 245 -0.78 -7.88 0.19
N GLU A 246 -2.02 -8.34 0.12
CA GLU A 246 -2.35 -9.75 -0.02
C GLU A 246 -1.93 -10.31 -1.39
N GLU A 247 -2.06 -9.50 -2.44
CA GLU A 247 -1.67 -9.85 -3.80
C GLU A 247 -0.67 -8.84 -4.37
N PRO A 248 0.32 -9.26 -5.18
CA PRO A 248 0.63 -10.64 -5.59
C PRO A 248 1.12 -11.49 -4.41
N TRP A 249 1.03 -12.80 -4.57
CA TRP A 249 1.47 -13.74 -3.55
C TRP A 249 2.96 -13.59 -3.19
N ASP A 250 3.79 -13.31 -4.19
CA ASP A 250 5.25 -13.31 -4.07
C ASP A 250 5.87 -12.17 -4.88
N LEU A 251 6.49 -11.24 -4.18
CA LEU A 251 7.31 -10.17 -4.72
C LEU A 251 8.74 -10.35 -4.24
N ASP A 252 9.68 -10.42 -5.17
CA ASP A 252 11.10 -10.63 -4.88
C ASP A 252 11.89 -9.33 -4.89
N SER A 253 12.75 -9.16 -3.90
CA SER A 253 13.77 -8.11 -3.83
C SER A 253 15.02 -8.48 -4.62
N HIS A 254 15.52 -7.55 -5.42
CA HIS A 254 16.75 -7.69 -6.18
C HIS A 254 17.65 -6.48 -5.93
N LEU A 255 18.88 -6.71 -5.49
CA LEU A 255 19.90 -5.67 -5.33
C LEU A 255 21.12 -5.98 -6.17
N ALA A 256 21.33 -5.19 -7.22
CA ALA A 256 22.52 -5.27 -8.05
C ALA A 256 23.58 -4.29 -7.53
N CYS A 257 24.78 -4.78 -7.24
CA CYS A 257 25.93 -3.97 -6.85
C CYS A 257 26.94 -3.91 -8.00
N TYR A 258 27.22 -2.72 -8.48
CA TYR A 258 28.20 -2.45 -9.53
C TYR A 258 29.52 -1.97 -8.91
N SER A 259 30.25 -2.90 -8.32
CA SER A 259 31.60 -2.62 -7.83
C SER A 259 32.63 -2.72 -8.95
N SER A 260 33.68 -1.87 -8.90
CA SER A 260 34.79 -1.97 -9.83
C SER A 260 35.58 -3.28 -9.73
N ASP A 261 35.58 -3.89 -8.52
CA ASP A 261 36.39 -5.09 -8.25
C ASP A 261 35.59 -6.39 -8.45
N LYS A 262 34.38 -6.44 -7.94
CA LYS A 262 33.53 -7.64 -8.04
C LYS A 262 32.04 -7.25 -7.98
N PRO A 263 31.33 -7.11 -9.12
CA PRO A 263 29.91 -6.96 -9.18
C PRO A 263 29.19 -8.17 -8.58
N TYR A 264 28.01 -7.94 -7.95
CA TYR A 264 27.17 -9.00 -7.40
C TYR A 264 25.69 -8.64 -7.43
N HIS A 265 24.85 -9.66 -7.34
CA HIS A 265 23.40 -9.53 -7.31
C HIS A 265 22.85 -10.34 -6.14
N ILE A 266 22.17 -9.67 -5.19
CA ILE A 266 21.47 -10.30 -4.07
C ILE A 266 20.00 -10.45 -4.44
N TRP A 267 19.48 -11.64 -4.33
CA TRP A 267 18.11 -12.05 -4.65
C TRP A 267 17.89 -13.48 -4.14
N PHE A 268 16.69 -14.06 -4.27
CA PHE A 268 16.42 -15.41 -3.77
C PHE A 268 17.34 -16.52 -4.34
N GLY A 269 17.89 -16.34 -5.55
CA GLY A 269 18.84 -17.28 -6.14
C GLY A 269 20.28 -17.12 -5.62
N GLN A 270 20.62 -15.97 -5.03
CA GLN A 270 21.88 -15.71 -4.34
C GLN A 270 21.63 -14.83 -3.13
N THR A 271 21.40 -15.46 -1.99
CA THR A 271 20.94 -14.79 -0.76
C THR A 271 22.05 -14.09 0.01
N ASP A 272 23.32 -14.38 -0.30
CA ASP A 272 24.46 -13.79 0.39
C ASP A 272 25.64 -13.51 -0.54
N PHE A 273 26.42 -12.53 -0.18
CA PHE A 273 27.66 -12.17 -0.83
C PHE A 273 28.66 -11.66 0.20
N GLU A 274 29.87 -12.21 0.16
CA GLU A 274 31.00 -11.74 0.95
C GLU A 274 32.12 -11.24 0.03
N GLY A 275 32.47 -9.97 0.19
CA GLY A 275 33.54 -9.32 -0.57
C GLY A 275 34.06 -8.11 0.21
N ASN A 276 34.19 -6.97 -0.47
CA ASN A 276 34.53 -5.70 0.17
C ASN A 276 33.38 -5.19 1.06
N SER A 277 32.15 -5.39 0.63
CA SER A 277 30.94 -5.30 1.44
C SER A 277 30.37 -6.70 1.69
N VAL A 278 29.40 -6.80 2.60
CA VAL A 278 28.69 -8.05 2.92
C VAL A 278 27.21 -7.80 2.68
N GLY A 279 26.63 -8.50 1.71
CA GLY A 279 25.22 -8.42 1.36
C GLY A 279 24.46 -9.68 1.75
N ASN A 280 23.26 -9.51 2.28
CA ASN A 280 22.36 -10.61 2.65
C ASN A 280 20.92 -10.30 2.26
N LEU A 281 20.20 -11.27 1.74
CA LEU A 281 18.74 -11.33 1.80
C LEU A 281 18.38 -11.95 3.15
N ASP A 282 18.03 -11.09 4.12
CA ASP A 282 17.82 -11.51 5.51
C ASP A 282 16.49 -12.27 5.66
N VAL A 283 15.46 -11.80 4.98
CA VAL A 283 14.12 -12.41 4.95
C VAL A 283 13.67 -12.51 3.49
N ASP A 284 13.23 -13.70 3.11
CA ASP A 284 12.64 -14.06 1.81
C ASP A 284 11.22 -14.55 2.07
N ASP A 285 10.21 -13.68 1.91
CA ASP A 285 8.82 -14.02 2.16
C ASP A 285 8.11 -14.35 0.84
N THR A 286 7.65 -15.58 0.73
CA THR A 286 6.98 -16.11 -0.46
C THR A 286 5.46 -16.25 -0.29
N SER A 287 4.84 -15.51 0.65
CA SER A 287 3.46 -15.79 1.08
C SER A 287 2.56 -14.59 1.33
N SER A 288 2.71 -13.49 0.60
CA SER A 288 1.97 -12.23 0.77
C SER A 288 2.47 -11.34 1.92
N TYR A 289 2.21 -10.05 1.81
CA TYR A 289 2.52 -8.97 2.76
C TYR A 289 4.01 -8.67 2.96
N GLY A 290 4.91 -9.65 2.85
CA GLY A 290 6.33 -9.51 3.23
C GLY A 290 6.52 -9.62 4.75
N PRO A 291 7.67 -9.19 5.28
CA PRO A 291 8.67 -8.39 4.57
C PRO A 291 9.64 -9.22 3.72
N GLU A 292 10.26 -8.58 2.75
CA GLU A 292 11.57 -8.98 2.25
C GLU A 292 12.61 -7.94 2.63
N THR A 293 13.76 -8.40 3.10
CA THR A 293 14.79 -7.50 3.62
C THR A 293 16.15 -7.84 3.06
N ILE A 294 16.79 -6.85 2.43
CA ILE A 294 18.20 -6.92 2.03
C ILE A 294 19.02 -5.98 2.89
N THR A 295 20.10 -6.50 3.48
CA THR A 295 21.07 -5.71 4.23
C THR A 295 22.45 -5.81 3.58
N VAL A 296 23.09 -4.65 3.34
CA VAL A 296 24.48 -4.55 2.94
C VAL A 296 25.26 -3.86 4.04
N ARG A 297 26.31 -4.56 4.55
CA ARG A 297 27.22 -4.03 5.57
C ARG A 297 28.53 -3.58 4.95
N ASN A 298 29.15 -2.58 5.55
CA ASN A 298 30.41 -2.00 5.08
C ASN A 298 30.36 -1.47 3.63
N VAL A 299 29.28 -0.78 3.25
CA VAL A 299 29.16 -0.13 1.94
C VAL A 299 30.40 0.71 1.63
N LYS A 300 31.00 0.47 0.48
CA LYS A 300 32.22 1.14 0.03
C LYS A 300 31.94 2.31 -0.91
N ALA A 301 32.89 3.23 -0.98
CA ALA A 301 32.75 4.43 -1.81
C ALA A 301 32.74 4.15 -3.32
N ASP A 302 33.31 3.05 -3.77
CA ASP A 302 33.33 2.64 -5.17
C ASP A 302 32.11 1.80 -5.59
N GLU A 303 31.23 1.46 -4.62
CA GLU A 303 30.04 0.68 -4.89
C GLU A 303 28.85 1.56 -5.31
N LYS A 304 28.13 1.08 -6.30
CA LYS A 304 26.85 1.65 -6.75
C LYS A 304 25.83 0.54 -6.80
N PHE A 305 24.63 0.85 -6.37
CA PHE A 305 23.57 -0.12 -6.26
C PHE A 305 22.35 0.31 -7.06
N SER A 306 21.66 -0.65 -7.66
CA SER A 306 20.30 -0.49 -8.15
C SER A 306 19.42 -1.51 -7.47
N TYR A 307 18.27 -1.06 -6.97
CA TYR A 307 17.30 -1.91 -6.28
C TYR A 307 16.03 -2.05 -7.10
N PHE A 308 15.56 -3.29 -7.22
CA PHE A 308 14.39 -3.66 -7.99
C PHE A 308 13.46 -4.55 -7.15
N VAL A 309 12.18 -4.52 -7.49
CA VAL A 309 11.17 -5.48 -7.03
C VAL A 309 10.61 -6.21 -8.24
N HIS A 310 10.59 -7.52 -8.19
CA HIS A 310 10.11 -8.39 -9.27
C HIS A 310 8.82 -9.11 -8.85
N ASP A 311 7.79 -9.06 -9.68
CA ASP A 311 6.56 -9.83 -9.49
C ASP A 311 6.77 -11.26 -9.96
N TYR A 312 7.25 -12.11 -9.05
CA TYR A 312 7.47 -13.51 -9.35
C TYR A 312 6.18 -14.25 -9.69
N THR A 313 5.10 -13.93 -8.99
CA THR A 313 3.78 -14.55 -9.21
C THR A 313 3.29 -14.38 -10.64
N ASN A 314 3.43 -13.18 -11.20
CA ASN A 314 2.88 -12.81 -12.51
C ASN A 314 3.95 -12.59 -13.58
N SER A 315 5.17 -13.07 -13.37
CA SER A 315 6.35 -12.77 -14.19
C SER A 315 6.21 -13.06 -15.69
N TYR A 316 5.34 -13.97 -16.07
CA TYR A 316 5.10 -14.36 -17.48
C TYR A 316 4.01 -13.55 -18.18
N SER A 317 3.39 -12.58 -17.52
CA SER A 317 2.30 -11.78 -18.08
C SER A 317 2.75 -10.37 -18.42
N GLU A 318 2.87 -10.05 -19.70
CA GLU A 318 3.24 -8.70 -20.17
C GLU A 318 2.20 -7.62 -19.83
N VAL A 319 0.99 -8.03 -19.45
CA VAL A 319 -0.11 -7.13 -19.09
C VAL A 319 -0.42 -7.15 -17.59
N ALA A 320 0.39 -7.86 -16.80
CA ALA A 320 0.22 -7.91 -15.35
C ALA A 320 0.29 -6.50 -14.75
N ASN A 321 -0.63 -6.19 -13.86
CA ASN A 321 -0.67 -4.95 -13.10
C ASN A 321 -0.87 -5.18 -11.59
N GLU A 322 -0.88 -6.42 -11.16
CA GLU A 322 -1.12 -6.84 -9.79
C GLU A 322 -0.08 -6.22 -8.85
N MET A 323 1.21 -6.22 -9.22
CA MET A 323 2.26 -5.57 -8.42
C MET A 323 1.97 -4.08 -8.22
N SER A 324 1.52 -3.38 -9.26
CA SER A 324 1.18 -1.95 -9.17
C SER A 324 -0.09 -1.65 -8.36
N LEU A 325 -0.91 -2.66 -8.08
CA LEU A 325 -2.11 -2.57 -7.24
C LEU A 325 -1.89 -3.14 -5.83
N SER A 326 -0.71 -3.69 -5.56
CA SER A 326 -0.38 -4.36 -4.29
C SER A 326 -0.22 -3.42 -3.10
N GLY A 327 -0.09 -2.11 -3.33
CA GLY A 327 0.32 -1.17 -2.30
C GLY A 327 1.78 -1.35 -1.85
N ALA A 328 2.62 -1.97 -2.70
CA ALA A 328 4.02 -2.22 -2.38
C ALA A 328 4.76 -0.95 -1.98
N LYS A 329 5.53 -1.09 -0.91
CA LYS A 329 6.30 -0.02 -0.27
C LYS A 329 7.71 -0.50 -0.01
N VAL A 330 8.68 0.33 -0.35
CA VAL A 330 10.10 0.10 -0.07
C VAL A 330 10.61 1.18 0.87
N GLN A 331 11.10 0.77 2.03
CA GLN A 331 11.73 1.65 3.00
C GLN A 331 13.24 1.42 3.00
N VAL A 332 14.01 2.49 2.87
CA VAL A 332 15.47 2.43 2.81
C VAL A 332 16.07 3.07 4.06
N TYR A 333 16.94 2.34 4.69
CA TYR A 333 17.63 2.75 5.91
C TYR A 333 19.13 2.80 5.67
N LEU A 334 19.75 3.90 6.05
CA LEU A 334 21.20 4.05 6.06
C LEU A 334 21.66 4.34 7.49
N GLU A 335 22.55 3.49 7.99
CA GLU A 335 23.08 3.63 9.35
C GLU A 335 21.96 3.76 10.40
N GLY A 336 20.96 2.87 10.31
CA GLY A 336 19.82 2.82 11.24
C GLY A 336 18.79 3.94 11.10
N LYS A 337 18.88 4.79 10.06
CA LYS A 337 17.95 5.89 9.82
C LYS A 337 17.19 5.70 8.51
N ASN A 338 15.88 5.87 8.53
CA ASN A 338 15.11 5.90 7.29
C ASN A 338 15.51 7.13 6.46
N ILE A 339 16.03 6.90 5.25
CA ILE A 339 16.47 7.96 4.32
C ILE A 339 15.52 8.13 3.14
N ALA A 340 14.70 7.13 2.82
CA ALA A 340 13.70 7.19 1.76
C ALA A 340 12.59 6.18 1.98
N THR A 341 11.41 6.50 1.50
CA THR A 341 10.26 5.59 1.40
C THR A 341 9.61 5.76 0.04
N TYR A 342 9.48 4.66 -0.69
CA TYR A 342 8.88 4.61 -2.02
C TYR A 342 7.56 3.86 -1.96
N THR A 343 6.53 4.43 -2.58
CA THR A 343 5.28 3.75 -2.89
C THR A 343 5.28 3.43 -4.39
N ILE A 344 4.88 2.22 -4.74
CA ILE A 344 4.87 1.78 -6.12
C ILE A 344 3.98 2.68 -6.99
N PRO A 345 4.36 3.00 -8.25
CA PRO A 345 3.48 3.66 -9.21
C PRO A 345 2.22 2.83 -9.44
N THR A 346 1.05 3.39 -9.08
CA THR A 346 -0.21 2.65 -9.07
C THR A 346 -0.83 2.51 -10.45
N ASN A 347 -1.53 1.40 -10.68
CA ASN A 347 -2.35 1.10 -11.86
C ASN A 347 -1.58 1.23 -13.19
N GLN A 348 -0.43 0.60 -13.25
CA GLN A 348 0.43 0.50 -14.44
C GLN A 348 0.83 -0.95 -14.68
N PRO A 349 0.92 -1.42 -15.93
CA PRO A 349 1.44 -2.75 -16.21
C PRO A 349 2.95 -2.80 -15.93
N GLY A 350 3.42 -3.96 -15.55
CA GLY A 350 4.82 -4.24 -15.34
C GLY A 350 5.06 -5.28 -14.26
N THR A 351 6.09 -6.07 -14.44
CA THR A 351 6.52 -7.14 -13.53
C THR A 351 7.86 -6.84 -12.86
N LEU A 352 8.50 -5.73 -13.22
CA LEU A 352 9.72 -5.25 -12.60
C LEU A 352 9.58 -3.76 -12.25
N TRP A 353 9.77 -3.45 -10.97
CA TRP A 353 9.81 -2.09 -10.46
C TRP A 353 11.27 -1.69 -10.14
N HIS A 354 11.88 -0.83 -10.98
CA HIS A 354 13.15 -0.20 -10.64
C HIS A 354 12.89 0.94 -9.67
N VAL A 355 13.23 0.74 -8.42
CA VAL A 355 12.86 1.65 -7.33
C VAL A 355 13.82 2.83 -7.22
N PHE A 356 15.12 2.54 -7.07
CA PHE A 356 16.14 3.57 -6.88
C PHE A 356 17.54 3.08 -7.25
N ASP A 357 18.44 4.06 -7.43
CA ASP A 357 19.89 3.87 -7.44
C ASP A 357 20.51 4.47 -6.18
N PHE A 358 21.58 3.85 -5.66
CA PHE A 358 22.31 4.34 -4.49
C PHE A 358 23.80 4.45 -4.81
N ASP A 359 24.44 5.57 -4.42
CA ASP A 359 25.85 5.83 -4.61
C ASP A 359 26.59 5.74 -3.27
N GLY A 360 27.48 4.76 -3.13
CA GLY A 360 28.24 4.52 -1.91
C GLY A 360 29.23 5.65 -1.56
N ALA A 361 29.76 6.37 -2.57
CA ALA A 361 30.71 7.46 -2.34
C ALA A 361 30.05 8.66 -1.68
N THR A 362 28.87 9.04 -2.19
CA THR A 362 28.13 10.22 -1.72
C THR A 362 27.11 9.88 -0.66
N LYS A 363 26.83 8.58 -0.46
CA LYS A 363 25.74 8.06 0.39
C LYS A 363 24.38 8.68 0.02
N THR A 364 24.16 8.89 -1.28
CA THR A 364 22.93 9.50 -1.80
C THR A 364 22.09 8.49 -2.56
N ILE A 365 20.78 8.65 -2.46
CA ILE A 365 19.78 7.86 -3.17
C ILE A 365 19.18 8.70 -4.29
N LYS A 366 19.00 8.07 -5.44
CA LYS A 366 18.32 8.65 -6.60
C LYS A 366 17.10 7.82 -6.92
N SER A 367 15.94 8.42 -6.86
CA SER A 367 14.68 7.78 -7.27
C SER A 367 14.69 7.48 -8.77
N VAL A 368 14.24 6.28 -9.12
CA VAL A 368 13.95 5.86 -10.50
C VAL A 368 12.45 5.65 -10.65
N ASN A 369 11.87 4.82 -9.82
CA ASN A 369 10.44 4.62 -9.63
C ASN A 369 9.67 4.32 -10.94
N THR A 370 10.19 3.41 -11.75
CA THR A 370 9.63 3.00 -13.05
C THR A 370 9.26 1.52 -13.06
N LEU A 371 8.20 1.21 -13.80
CA LEU A 371 7.72 -0.16 -14.04
C LEU A 371 8.03 -0.57 -15.48
N GLU A 372 8.47 -1.81 -15.65
CA GLU A 372 8.70 -2.45 -16.94
C GLU A 372 8.36 -3.95 -16.87
N TYR A 373 8.26 -4.59 -18.02
CA TYR A 373 8.10 -6.03 -18.09
C TYR A 373 9.44 -6.73 -18.04
N GLN A 374 9.58 -7.71 -17.15
CA GLN A 374 10.72 -8.64 -17.08
C GLN A 374 10.22 -9.99 -16.56
N ASN A 375 10.50 -11.06 -17.28
CA ASN A 375 10.12 -12.42 -16.90
C ASN A 375 11.28 -13.25 -16.35
N ASP A 376 12.50 -12.82 -16.59
CA ASP A 376 13.70 -13.55 -16.22
C ASP A 376 14.41 -12.88 -15.03
N PRO A 377 14.30 -13.45 -13.83
CA PRO A 377 14.92 -12.88 -12.64
C PRO A 377 16.47 -12.89 -12.68
N TYR A 378 17.08 -13.77 -13.47
CA TYR A 378 18.54 -13.89 -13.58
C TYR A 378 19.18 -12.69 -14.25
N THR A 379 18.46 -12.00 -15.14
CA THR A 379 18.96 -10.85 -15.90
C THR A 379 18.73 -9.50 -15.25
N ILE A 380 18.01 -9.47 -14.12
CA ILE A 380 17.72 -8.23 -13.40
C ILE A 380 19.03 -7.60 -12.90
N GLY A 381 19.19 -6.30 -13.18
CA GLY A 381 20.38 -5.54 -12.82
C GLY A 381 21.56 -5.70 -13.79
N GLY A 382 21.47 -6.60 -14.78
CA GLY A 382 22.49 -6.74 -15.83
C GLY A 382 23.86 -7.19 -15.34
N ILE A 383 23.92 -7.93 -14.22
CA ILE A 383 25.14 -8.53 -13.70
C ILE A 383 25.14 -9.98 -14.12
N ASP A 384 26.04 -10.32 -15.08
CA ASP A 384 26.30 -11.71 -15.45
C ASP A 384 27.00 -12.39 -14.25
N GLN A 385 26.26 -13.19 -13.53
CA GLN A 385 26.85 -14.11 -12.56
C GLN A 385 27.44 -15.27 -13.35
N GLU A 386 28.76 -15.49 -13.27
CA GLU A 386 29.31 -16.78 -13.60
C GLU A 386 28.68 -17.78 -12.66
N MET A 387 27.70 -18.52 -13.16
CA MET A 387 27.16 -19.68 -12.43
C MET A 387 28.33 -20.62 -12.24
N ASP A 388 28.85 -20.74 -11.02
CA ASP A 388 29.63 -21.90 -10.64
C ASP A 388 28.80 -23.10 -11.07
N ASP A 389 29.40 -24.04 -11.84
CA ASP A 389 28.76 -25.22 -12.42
C ASP A 389 27.81 -25.95 -11.43
N VAL A 390 26.70 -25.33 -11.09
CA VAL A 390 25.58 -25.96 -10.42
C VAL A 390 24.82 -26.70 -11.50
N ASP A 391 24.67 -28.00 -11.32
CA ASP A 391 23.97 -28.89 -12.23
C ASP A 391 22.61 -28.26 -12.63
N ASP A 392 22.53 -27.73 -13.86
CA ASP A 392 21.35 -27.08 -14.47
C ASP A 392 20.01 -27.79 -14.21
N THR A 393 20.07 -29.07 -13.85
CA THR A 393 18.90 -29.88 -13.54
C THR A 393 18.33 -29.63 -12.14
N GLU A 394 19.17 -29.32 -11.14
CA GLU A 394 18.67 -29.03 -9.77
C GLU A 394 18.06 -27.63 -9.67
N GLU A 395 18.63 -26.62 -10.36
CA GLU A 395 18.06 -25.26 -10.37
C GLU A 395 16.71 -25.19 -11.10
N ILE A 396 16.58 -25.85 -12.24
CA ILE A 396 15.32 -25.95 -12.97
C ILE A 396 14.27 -26.68 -12.13
N GLU A 397 14.66 -27.71 -11.36
CA GLU A 397 13.75 -28.41 -10.45
C GLU A 397 13.35 -27.53 -9.24
N MET A 398 14.26 -26.71 -8.71
CA MET A 398 13.96 -25.79 -7.61
C MET A 398 13.04 -24.64 -8.08
N TYR A 399 13.28 -24.07 -9.26
CA TYR A 399 12.42 -23.11 -9.91
C TYR A 399 11.05 -23.70 -10.23
N ALA A 400 11.01 -24.89 -10.83
CA ALA A 400 9.78 -25.62 -11.09
C ALA A 400 9.08 -26.09 -9.81
N GLY A 401 9.83 -26.34 -8.73
CA GLY A 401 9.31 -26.68 -7.39
C GLY A 401 8.60 -25.51 -6.72
N LYS A 402 9.19 -24.31 -6.77
CA LYS A 402 8.56 -23.08 -6.28
C LYS A 402 7.25 -22.79 -7.05
N VAL A 403 7.25 -22.94 -8.37
CA VAL A 403 6.05 -22.78 -9.20
C VAL A 403 4.98 -23.83 -8.90
N ARG A 404 5.38 -25.08 -8.61
CA ARG A 404 4.41 -26.17 -8.32
C ARG A 404 3.81 -26.07 -6.93
N ASN A 405 4.53 -25.52 -5.95
CA ASN A 405 4.01 -25.35 -4.58
C ASN A 405 3.05 -24.16 -4.45
N LYS A 406 2.98 -23.29 -5.47
CA LYS A 406 2.00 -22.20 -5.57
C LYS A 406 0.62 -22.66 -6.12
N LYS A 407 0.26 -23.93 -6.00
CA LYS A 407 -1.13 -24.34 -6.25
C LYS A 407 -2.02 -23.61 -5.24
N GLN A 408 -2.97 -22.85 -5.80
CA GLN A 408 -4.09 -22.27 -5.07
C GLN A 408 -4.59 -23.21 -3.99
N PRO A 409 -5.01 -22.71 -2.82
CA PRO A 409 -5.69 -23.52 -1.85
C PRO A 409 -6.85 -24.21 -2.55
N GLU A 410 -6.82 -25.54 -2.58
CA GLU A 410 -7.92 -26.33 -3.12
C GLU A 410 -9.18 -25.91 -2.36
N GLN A 411 -10.07 -25.22 -3.05
CA GLN A 411 -11.43 -25.08 -2.55
C GLN A 411 -11.91 -26.50 -2.28
N LYS A 412 -12.04 -26.82 -1.00
CA LYS A 412 -12.69 -28.03 -0.56
C LYS A 412 -14.15 -27.93 -1.02
N VAL A 413 -14.41 -28.42 -2.23
CA VAL A 413 -15.77 -28.75 -2.65
C VAL A 413 -16.17 -29.89 -1.76
N VAL A 414 -16.92 -29.60 -0.72
CA VAL A 414 -17.65 -30.60 0.04
C VAL A 414 -18.74 -31.11 -0.90
N VAL A 415 -18.43 -32.19 -1.63
CA VAL A 415 -19.45 -32.98 -2.31
C VAL A 415 -20.10 -33.79 -1.20
N GLU A 416 -21.26 -33.37 -0.73
CA GLU A 416 -22.16 -34.18 0.02
C GLU A 416 -22.58 -35.36 -0.91
N GLU A 417 -21.99 -36.53 -0.71
CA GLU A 417 -22.47 -37.78 -1.30
C GLU A 417 -23.82 -38.09 -0.66
N THR A 418 -24.89 -37.80 -1.37
CA THR A 418 -26.20 -38.41 -1.11
C THR A 418 -26.13 -39.87 -1.54
N PRO A 419 -26.45 -40.84 -0.66
CA PRO A 419 -26.45 -42.23 -1.03
C PRO A 419 -27.57 -42.49 -2.02
N LEU A 420 -27.21 -43.10 -3.17
CA LEU A 420 -28.13 -43.64 -4.15
C LEU A 420 -28.91 -44.83 -3.53
N PRO A 421 -30.21 -44.92 -3.76
CA PRO A 421 -30.96 -46.10 -3.33
C PRO A 421 -30.59 -47.33 -4.18
N GLU A 422 -30.37 -48.47 -3.52
CA GLU A 422 -30.17 -49.76 -4.13
C GLU A 422 -31.40 -50.15 -4.98
N THR A 423 -31.20 -50.36 -6.27
CA THR A 423 -32.18 -50.98 -7.15
C THR A 423 -31.80 -52.43 -7.37
N THR A 424 -32.60 -53.33 -6.81
CA THR A 424 -32.67 -54.74 -7.16
C THR A 424 -33.16 -54.89 -8.59
N ALA A 425 -32.42 -55.70 -9.34
CA ALA A 425 -32.77 -56.09 -10.69
C ALA A 425 -33.93 -57.11 -10.69
N GLU A 426 -34.97 -56.84 -11.46
CA GLU A 426 -35.79 -57.89 -12.09
C GLU A 426 -36.23 -57.41 -13.47
N SER A 427 -35.96 -58.30 -14.42
CA SER A 427 -36.27 -58.24 -15.83
C SER A 427 -37.78 -58.35 -16.12
N VAL A 428 -38.30 -57.60 -17.10
CA VAL A 428 -39.25 -58.13 -18.13
C VAL A 428 -39.35 -57.17 -19.32
N ILE A 429 -39.29 -57.75 -20.49
CA ILE A 429 -39.39 -57.22 -21.85
C ILE A 429 -40.83 -56.85 -22.18
N SER A 430 -41.16 -55.77 -22.89
CA SER A 430 -41.96 -55.74 -24.12
C SER A 430 -42.26 -54.31 -24.64
N GLU A 431 -41.92 -54.14 -25.83
CA GLU A 431 -42.45 -53.47 -27.05
C GLU A 431 -43.50 -52.35 -26.98
N SER A 432 -43.16 -51.27 -27.77
CA SER A 432 -43.95 -50.47 -28.72
C SER A 432 -45.07 -49.55 -28.16
N GLU A 433 -45.12 -48.32 -28.50
CA GLU A 433 -45.57 -47.64 -29.70
C GLU A 433 -45.52 -46.09 -29.57
N VAL A 434 -45.38 -45.49 -30.71
CA VAL A 434 -45.40 -44.09 -31.10
C VAL A 434 -46.73 -43.39 -30.84
N GLU A 435 -46.76 -42.13 -30.42
CA GLU A 435 -47.55 -41.04 -31.07
C GLU A 435 -47.39 -39.71 -30.32
N GLU A 436 -47.03 -38.67 -31.07
CA GLU A 436 -47.31 -37.26 -30.87
C GLU A 436 -48.65 -36.93 -31.61
N PRO A 437 -49.17 -35.68 -31.62
CA PRO A 437 -49.15 -34.53 -30.68
C PRO A 437 -50.60 -33.95 -30.48
N GLY A 438 -50.74 -32.86 -29.72
CA GLY A 438 -52.01 -32.13 -29.70
C GLY A 438 -52.06 -30.89 -28.81
N GLU A 439 -52.31 -29.84 -29.45
CA GLU A 439 -52.46 -28.42 -29.07
C GLU A 439 -53.59 -28.13 -28.07
N ALA A 440 -53.33 -27.06 -27.31
CA ALA A 440 -54.11 -25.80 -27.24
C ALA A 440 -55.30 -25.67 -26.23
N VAL A 441 -55.28 -24.44 -25.67
CA VAL A 441 -56.45 -23.53 -25.38
C VAL A 441 -56.95 -23.43 -23.93
N SER A 442 -56.52 -22.41 -23.21
CA SER A 442 -57.18 -21.13 -22.88
C SER A 442 -58.32 -21.07 -21.83
N LYS A 443 -58.25 -19.95 -21.13
CA LYS A 443 -59.33 -19.21 -20.41
C LYS A 443 -59.59 -19.64 -18.95
N SER A 444 -59.74 -18.75 -18.03
CA SER A 444 -60.04 -17.33 -17.81
C SER A 444 -60.71 -17.18 -16.47
N GLU A 445 -60.49 -16.04 -15.81
CA GLU A 445 -61.42 -15.30 -14.94
C GLU A 445 -61.77 -15.96 -13.61
N SER A 446 -61.88 -15.33 -12.48
CA SER A 446 -62.31 -13.96 -12.10
C SER A 446 -62.01 -13.73 -10.62
N GLU A 447 -61.68 -12.55 -10.28
CA GLU A 447 -62.06 -11.89 -9.00
C GLU A 447 -63.57 -11.82 -8.86
N PRO A 448 -64.20 -11.39 -7.75
CA PRO A 448 -63.85 -10.24 -6.92
C PRO A 448 -64.29 -10.25 -5.45
N ASP A 449 -63.96 -9.13 -4.75
CA ASP A 449 -64.68 -8.35 -3.76
C ASP A 449 -65.02 -8.96 -2.38
N ASP A 450 -65.09 -8.31 -1.28
CA ASP A 450 -65.28 -6.90 -0.90
C ASP A 450 -65.21 -6.76 0.64
N GLU A 451 -64.92 -5.54 1.05
CA GLU A 451 -65.49 -4.80 2.22
C GLU A 451 -65.20 -5.30 3.65
N ASN A 452 -64.87 -4.52 4.57
CA ASN A 452 -65.07 -3.11 4.93
C ASN A 452 -65.01 -2.98 6.46
N VAL A 453 -64.59 -1.78 6.89
CA VAL A 453 -65.11 -0.98 8.05
C VAL A 453 -64.45 -1.25 9.40
N ALA A 454 -63.64 -0.37 9.84
CA ALA A 454 -63.76 0.93 10.46
C ALA A 454 -63.65 0.94 12.00
N GLU A 455 -62.89 1.91 12.44
CA GLU A 455 -63.10 2.84 13.60
C GLU A 455 -62.86 2.23 14.99
N ASP A 456 -62.31 2.85 15.98
CA ASP A 456 -62.30 4.25 16.38
C ASP A 456 -61.34 4.47 17.57
N GLU A 457 -60.75 5.64 17.61
CA GLU A 457 -60.38 6.55 18.69
C GLU A 457 -60.07 5.97 20.11
N THR A 458 -59.19 6.50 20.90
CA THR A 458 -58.91 7.86 21.36
C THR A 458 -57.75 7.88 22.36
N VAL A 459 -56.90 8.87 22.22
CA VAL A 459 -56.50 9.96 23.14
C VAL A 459 -55.92 9.65 24.53
N THR A 460 -54.72 10.13 24.61
CA THR A 460 -53.89 10.64 25.72
C THR A 460 -54.48 10.91 27.12
N PRO A 461 -53.67 11.05 28.19
CA PRO A 461 -52.77 12.19 28.30
C PRO A 461 -51.31 11.80 28.46
#